data_7c7e1fda3e1135aba7f1cca51bbb1522
#
_entry.id   7c7e1fda3e1135aba7f1cca51bbb1522
#
_cell.length_a   1.000
_cell.length_b   1.000
_cell.length_c   1.000
_cell.angle_alpha   90.00
_cell.angle_beta   90.00
_cell.angle_gamma   90.00
#
_symmetry.space_group_name_H-M   'P 1'
#
loop_
_entity.id
_entity.type
_entity.pdbx_description
1 polymer ?
#
loop_
_entity_poly.entity_id
_entity_poly.type
_entity_poly.pdbx_seq_one_letter_code
_entity_poly.pdbx_strand_id
1 'polypeptide(L)'
;MGAAVDSLLHQRRPAGIVIVISDFLLNRTDYEDALSRLLAARHQVKVIHVLGEIESTGGYPPGLYRVRDAETGELRETVFGPEAAAACRRKVEQLAAAVRGFCTARGIAYAQAFGAGTLDTFIERELPALGVVR
;
A
#
# COMPACT_ATOMS: atom_id res chain seq x y z
N MET A 1 -6.02 -9.14 -0.49
CA MET A 1 -5.00 -9.36 -1.54
C MET A 1 -4.96 -10.81 -2.00
N GLY A 2 -4.89 -11.79 -1.12
CA GLY A 2 -4.79 -13.22 -1.46
C GLY A 2 -5.82 -13.69 -2.48
N ALA A 3 -7.11 -13.44 -2.25
CA ALA A 3 -8.18 -13.86 -3.17
C ALA A 3 -8.03 -13.29 -4.61
N ALA A 4 -7.54 -12.06 -4.76
CA ALA A 4 -7.28 -11.46 -6.06
C ALA A 4 -6.11 -12.17 -6.78
N VAL A 5 -5.05 -12.51 -6.03
CA VAL A 5 -3.91 -13.28 -6.55
C VAL A 5 -4.36 -14.70 -6.94
N ASP A 6 -5.18 -15.35 -6.11
CA ASP A 6 -5.75 -16.65 -6.43
C ASP A 6 -6.54 -16.62 -7.75
N SER A 7 -7.41 -15.64 -7.89
CA SER A 7 -8.20 -15.44 -9.11
C SER A 7 -7.32 -15.25 -10.35
N LEU A 8 -6.25 -14.46 -10.23
CA LEU A 8 -5.30 -14.25 -11.32
C LEU A 8 -4.57 -15.54 -11.70
N LEU A 9 -4.06 -16.27 -10.72
CA LEU A 9 -3.28 -17.49 -10.95
C LEU A 9 -4.14 -18.65 -11.50
N HIS A 10 -5.40 -18.73 -11.10
CA HIS A 10 -6.34 -19.71 -11.63
C HIS A 10 -6.64 -19.54 -13.13
N GLN A 11 -6.48 -18.34 -13.68
CA GLN A 11 -6.69 -18.08 -15.10
C GLN A 11 -5.62 -18.70 -16.02
N ARG A 12 -4.56 -19.31 -15.45
CA ARG A 12 -3.45 -19.96 -16.17
C ARG A 12 -2.88 -19.11 -17.31
N ARG A 13 -2.85 -17.81 -17.13
CA ARG A 13 -2.25 -16.90 -18.11
C ARG A 13 -0.73 -17.07 -18.14
N PRO A 14 -0.09 -16.85 -19.29
CA PRO A 14 1.37 -16.82 -19.35
C PRO A 14 1.93 -15.75 -18.43
N ALA A 15 3.17 -15.97 -17.97
CA ALA A 15 3.88 -14.99 -17.15
C ALA A 15 3.94 -13.62 -17.85
N GLY A 16 3.71 -12.58 -17.10
CA GLY A 16 3.66 -11.20 -17.61
C GLY A 16 3.91 -10.20 -16.48
N ILE A 17 3.65 -8.93 -16.75
CA ILE A 17 3.75 -7.86 -15.77
C ILE A 17 2.47 -7.83 -14.93
N VAL A 18 2.63 -7.83 -13.61
CA VAL A 18 1.54 -7.64 -12.64
C VAL A 18 1.84 -6.38 -11.83
N ILE A 19 0.92 -5.42 -11.89
CA ILE A 19 0.99 -4.20 -11.09
C ILE A 19 0.04 -4.36 -9.92
N VAL A 20 0.57 -4.31 -8.70
CA VAL A 20 -0.19 -4.36 -7.46
C VAL A 20 -0.32 -2.94 -6.93
N ILE A 21 -1.54 -2.46 -6.84
CA ILE A 21 -1.88 -1.14 -6.29
C ILE A 21 -2.63 -1.37 -4.98
N SER A 22 -2.08 -0.91 -3.87
CA SER A 22 -2.67 -1.14 -2.53
C SER A 22 -2.13 -0.14 -1.51
N ASP A 23 -2.88 0.09 -0.46
CA ASP A 23 -2.46 0.79 0.77
C ASP A 23 -1.66 -0.13 1.71
N PHE A 24 -1.66 -1.43 1.46
CA PHE A 24 -1.00 -2.46 2.27
C PHE A 24 -1.42 -2.45 3.76
N LEU A 25 -2.58 -1.90 4.10
CA LEU A 25 -3.17 -1.96 5.43
C LEU A 25 -3.68 -3.38 5.76
N LEU A 26 -2.87 -4.36 5.48
CA LEU A 26 -3.09 -5.80 5.67
C LEU A 26 -2.07 -6.35 6.65
N ASN A 27 -2.33 -7.58 7.15
CA ASN A 27 -1.29 -8.30 7.87
C ASN A 27 -0.07 -8.51 6.98
N ARG A 28 1.10 -8.37 7.57
CA ARG A 28 2.37 -8.49 6.86
C ARG A 28 2.49 -9.81 6.10
N THR A 29 2.11 -10.91 6.75
CA THR A 29 2.12 -12.25 6.15
C THR A 29 1.24 -12.35 4.90
N ASP A 30 0.12 -11.65 4.86
CA ASP A 30 -0.84 -11.74 3.77
C ASP A 30 -0.32 -11.10 2.46
N TYR A 31 0.33 -9.94 2.55
CA TYR A 31 0.90 -9.32 1.36
C TYR A 31 2.23 -9.97 0.95
N GLU A 32 3.05 -10.41 1.90
CA GLU A 32 4.30 -11.11 1.61
C GLU A 32 4.03 -12.44 0.89
N ASP A 33 3.04 -13.22 1.34
CA ASP A 33 2.61 -14.43 0.67
C ASP A 33 2.07 -14.15 -0.74
N ALA A 34 1.15 -13.19 -0.86
CA ALA A 34 0.54 -12.83 -2.14
C ALA A 34 1.58 -12.43 -3.19
N LEU A 35 2.54 -11.55 -2.82
CA LEU A 35 3.60 -11.11 -3.72
C LEU A 35 4.58 -12.26 -4.04
N SER A 36 4.90 -13.11 -3.06
CA SER A 36 5.78 -14.27 -3.27
C SER A 36 5.17 -15.27 -4.26
N ARG A 37 3.87 -15.51 -4.20
CA ARG A 37 3.16 -16.40 -5.11
C ARG A 37 3.13 -15.87 -6.55
N LEU A 38 2.99 -14.56 -6.74
CA LEU A 38 3.12 -13.94 -8.05
C LEU A 38 4.53 -14.12 -8.64
N LEU A 39 5.57 -13.96 -7.83
CA LEU A 39 6.95 -14.20 -8.25
C LEU A 39 7.19 -15.68 -8.57
N ALA A 40 6.68 -16.60 -7.76
CA ALA A 40 6.77 -18.03 -7.99
C ALA A 40 6.12 -18.46 -9.33
N ALA A 41 5.04 -17.76 -9.70
CA ALA A 41 4.39 -17.93 -11.01
C ALA A 41 5.13 -17.21 -12.16
N ARG A 42 6.35 -16.71 -11.91
CA ARG A 42 7.23 -16.02 -12.86
C ARG A 42 6.67 -14.72 -13.43
N HIS A 43 5.72 -14.08 -12.74
CA HIS A 43 5.29 -12.74 -13.10
C HIS A 43 6.36 -11.71 -12.70
N GLN A 44 6.53 -10.68 -13.54
CA GLN A 44 7.25 -9.48 -13.17
C GLN A 44 6.33 -8.60 -12.33
N VAL A 45 6.57 -8.56 -11.01
CA VAL A 45 5.73 -7.82 -10.08
C VAL A 45 6.24 -6.39 -9.92
N LYS A 46 5.31 -5.45 -9.94
CA LYS A 46 5.54 -4.03 -9.64
C LYS A 46 4.54 -3.58 -8.61
N VAL A 47 4.97 -2.81 -7.65
CA VAL A 47 4.14 -2.37 -6.52
C VAL A 47 3.99 -0.86 -6.54
N ILE A 48 2.76 -0.40 -6.49
CA ILE A 48 2.37 0.99 -6.24
C ILE A 48 1.70 1.03 -4.87
N HIS A 49 2.42 1.55 -3.88
CA HIS A 49 1.91 1.72 -2.52
C HIS A 49 1.20 3.07 -2.42
N VAL A 50 -0.11 3.05 -2.29
CA VAL A 50 -0.93 4.26 -2.21
C VAL A 50 -1.15 4.61 -0.74
N LEU A 51 -0.77 5.82 -0.36
CA LEU A 51 -1.03 6.36 0.98
C LEU A 51 -1.86 7.63 0.85
N GLY A 52 -2.93 7.74 1.62
CA GLY A 52 -3.73 8.94 1.70
C GLY A 52 -2.98 10.09 2.38
N GLU A 53 -3.43 11.32 2.15
CA GLU A 53 -2.84 12.51 2.77
C GLU A 53 -2.95 12.46 4.29
N ILE A 54 -4.07 12.02 4.82
CA ILE A 54 -4.31 11.85 6.26
C ILE A 54 -3.33 10.84 6.85
N GLU A 55 -3.10 9.73 6.17
CA GLU A 55 -2.18 8.67 6.61
C GLU A 55 -0.73 9.18 6.58
N SER A 56 -0.34 9.91 5.53
CA SER A 56 1.02 10.43 5.36
C SER A 56 1.33 11.58 6.32
N THR A 57 0.36 12.45 6.63
CA THR A 57 0.55 13.58 7.53
C THR A 57 0.31 13.25 9.00
N GLY A 58 -0.32 12.09 9.28
CA GLY A 58 -0.78 11.71 10.61
C GLY A 58 -1.94 12.56 11.10
N GLY A 59 -2.67 13.17 10.21
CA GLY A 59 -3.30 14.39 10.37
C GLY A 59 -4.79 14.57 10.40
N TYR A 60 -5.48 14.05 11.41
CA TYR A 60 -6.68 14.77 11.85
C TYR A 60 -6.25 15.93 12.75
N PRO A 61 -6.88 17.12 12.64
CA PRO A 61 -6.70 18.18 13.62
C PRO A 61 -6.97 17.66 15.04
N PRO A 62 -6.30 18.21 16.09
CA PRO A 62 -6.60 17.79 17.45
C PRO A 62 -8.08 18.00 17.78
N GLY A 63 -8.71 17.01 18.39
CA GLY A 63 -10.13 17.08 18.72
C GLY A 63 -10.72 15.77 19.20
N LEU A 64 -11.99 15.85 19.59
CA LEU A 64 -12.81 14.67 19.89
C LEU A 64 -13.48 14.20 18.58
N TYR A 65 -13.27 12.97 18.23
CA TYR A 65 -13.81 12.35 17.03
C TYR A 65 -14.72 11.20 17.37
N ARG A 66 -15.80 11.10 16.62
CA ARG A 66 -16.64 9.90 16.58
C ARG A 66 -16.30 9.13 15.31
N VAL A 67 -15.55 8.05 15.47
CA VAL A 67 -15.09 7.21 14.37
C VAL A 67 -16.06 6.04 14.21
N ARG A 68 -16.48 5.79 12.97
CA ARG A 68 -17.26 4.61 12.62
C ARG A 68 -16.34 3.63 11.91
N ASP A 69 -16.29 2.41 12.41
CA ASP A 69 -15.67 1.30 11.70
C ASP A 69 -16.47 1.01 10.42
N ALA A 70 -15.78 1.00 9.28
CA ALA A 70 -16.42 0.84 7.97
C ALA A 70 -16.95 -0.57 7.72
N GLU A 71 -16.35 -1.58 8.37
CA GLU A 71 -16.72 -2.97 8.20
C GLU A 71 -17.80 -3.41 9.20
N THR A 72 -17.63 -3.02 10.45
CA THR A 72 -18.54 -3.43 11.54
C THR A 72 -19.66 -2.44 11.83
N GLY A 73 -19.50 -1.18 11.42
CA GLY A 73 -20.40 -0.08 11.73
C GLY A 73 -20.31 0.41 13.19
N GLU A 74 -19.39 -0.15 13.98
CA GLU A 74 -19.20 0.23 15.38
C GLU A 74 -18.75 1.69 15.50
N LEU A 75 -19.36 2.43 16.42
CA LEU A 75 -19.02 3.80 16.73
C LEU A 75 -18.13 3.86 17.95
N ARG A 76 -16.99 4.54 17.83
CA ARG A 76 -16.08 4.81 18.95
C ARG A 76 -15.79 6.29 19.03
N GLU A 77 -15.84 6.84 20.23
CA GLU A 77 -15.35 8.18 20.50
C GLU A 77 -13.87 8.10 20.88
N THR A 78 -13.06 8.90 20.22
CA THR A 78 -11.62 8.96 20.47
C THR A 78 -11.14 10.39 20.47
N VAL A 79 -10.19 10.70 21.34
CA VAL A 79 -9.51 11.99 21.32
C VAL A 79 -8.26 11.85 20.46
N PHE A 80 -8.21 12.64 19.41
CA PHE A 80 -7.04 12.71 18.54
C PHE A 80 -6.18 13.92 18.94
N GLY A 81 -5.01 13.64 19.46
CA GLY A 81 -4.06 14.64 19.90
C GLY A 81 -2.71 14.50 19.20
N PRO A 82 -1.74 15.39 19.48
CA PRO A 82 -0.42 15.36 18.85
C PRO A 82 0.31 14.02 18.99
N GLU A 83 0.16 13.36 20.14
CA GLU A 83 0.77 12.05 20.38
C GLU A 83 0.17 10.96 19.52
N ALA A 84 -1.17 10.95 19.35
CA ALA A 84 -1.87 10.01 18.49
C ALA A 84 -1.48 10.24 17.02
N ALA A 85 -1.37 11.49 16.59
CA ALA A 85 -0.90 11.84 15.25
C ALA A 85 0.53 11.35 15.01
N ALA A 86 1.43 11.58 15.96
CA ALA A 86 2.81 11.10 15.87
C ALA A 86 2.90 9.56 15.86
N ALA A 87 2.06 8.89 16.64
CA ALA A 87 1.99 7.42 16.63
C ALA A 87 1.47 6.88 15.31
N CYS A 88 0.47 7.53 14.72
CA CYS A 88 -0.07 7.17 13.40
C CYS A 88 1.02 7.31 12.32
N ARG A 89 1.69 8.45 12.24
CA ARG A 89 2.80 8.66 11.29
C ARG A 89 3.86 7.59 11.40
N ARG A 90 4.34 7.30 12.63
CA ARG A 90 5.35 6.25 12.84
C ARG A 90 4.88 4.88 12.33
N LYS A 91 3.62 4.51 12.55
CA LYS A 91 3.07 3.25 12.03
C LYS A 91 3.04 3.21 10.51
N VAL A 92 2.64 4.29 9.87
CA VAL A 92 2.62 4.40 8.40
C VAL A 92 4.03 4.34 7.82
N GLU A 93 4.99 5.05 8.43
CA GLU A 93 6.40 5.01 8.04
C GLU A 93 7.00 3.60 8.19
N GLN A 94 6.69 2.91 9.29
CA GLN A 94 7.12 1.52 9.53
C GLN A 94 6.52 0.56 8.50
N LEU A 95 5.23 0.71 8.18
CA LEU A 95 4.58 -0.08 7.14
C LEU A 95 5.25 0.16 5.78
N ALA A 96 5.42 1.42 5.39
CA ALA A 96 6.05 1.77 4.12
C ALA A 96 7.47 1.22 4.02
N ALA A 97 8.25 1.32 5.09
CA ALA A 97 9.61 0.78 5.17
C ALA A 97 9.61 -0.76 5.05
N ALA A 98 8.67 -1.45 5.71
CA ALA A 98 8.55 -2.90 5.65
C ALA A 98 8.19 -3.39 4.24
N VAL A 99 7.19 -2.77 3.60
CA VAL A 99 6.78 -3.13 2.23
C VAL A 99 7.92 -2.86 1.24
N ARG A 100 8.56 -1.68 1.33
CA ARG A 100 9.70 -1.33 0.48
C ARG A 100 10.85 -2.32 0.67
N GLY A 101 11.20 -2.64 1.90
CA GLY A 101 12.28 -3.59 2.21
C GLY A 101 12.00 -4.98 1.65
N PHE A 102 10.76 -5.46 1.78
CA PHE A 102 10.33 -6.73 1.19
C PHE A 102 10.46 -6.73 -0.34
N CYS A 103 10.01 -5.66 -0.99
CA CYS A 103 10.09 -5.50 -2.43
C CYS A 103 11.55 -5.46 -2.91
N THR A 104 12.39 -4.64 -2.28
CA THR A 104 13.81 -4.49 -2.63
C THR A 104 14.55 -5.81 -2.52
N ALA A 105 14.34 -6.57 -1.42
CA ALA A 105 14.99 -7.86 -1.21
C ALA A 105 14.63 -8.91 -2.26
N ARG A 106 13.54 -8.73 -3.00
CA ARG A 106 13.04 -9.67 -4.03
C ARG A 106 13.07 -9.12 -5.45
N GLY A 107 13.70 -7.96 -5.66
CA GLY A 107 13.79 -7.33 -6.97
C GLY A 107 12.44 -6.85 -7.51
N ILE A 108 11.45 -6.61 -6.64
CA ILE A 108 10.17 -6.02 -7.01
C ILE A 108 10.34 -4.51 -7.11
N ALA A 109 10.00 -3.95 -8.27
CA ALA A 109 9.96 -2.50 -8.44
C ALA A 109 8.85 -1.89 -7.56
N TYR A 110 9.20 -0.88 -6.76
CA TYR A 110 8.33 -0.25 -5.78
C TYR A 110 8.28 1.25 -5.98
N ALA A 111 7.09 1.80 -6.05
CA ALA A 111 6.84 3.23 -5.99
C ALA A 111 5.79 3.55 -4.93
N GLN A 112 5.86 4.75 -4.37
CA GLN A 112 4.93 5.24 -3.38
C GLN A 112 4.19 6.44 -3.93
N ALA A 113 2.85 6.34 -3.98
CA ALA A 113 1.97 7.43 -4.37
C ALA A 113 1.36 8.07 -3.11
N PHE A 114 1.50 9.39 -2.99
CA PHE A 114 0.87 10.17 -1.91
C PHE A 114 -0.37 10.87 -2.44
N GLY A 115 -1.47 10.84 -1.67
CA GLY A 115 -2.76 11.39 -2.08
C GLY A 115 -2.78 12.90 -2.35
N ALA A 116 -1.82 13.66 -1.84
CA ALA A 116 -1.68 15.10 -2.09
C ALA A 116 -0.77 15.41 -3.31
N GLY A 117 -0.04 14.43 -3.83
CA GLY A 117 0.70 14.58 -5.08
C GLY A 117 -0.26 14.60 -6.26
N THR A 118 -0.03 15.47 -7.22
CA THR A 118 -0.81 15.39 -8.44
C THR A 118 -0.53 14.05 -9.12
N LEU A 119 -1.56 13.38 -9.60
CA LEU A 119 -1.44 12.16 -10.38
C LEU A 119 -0.42 12.32 -11.52
N ASP A 120 -0.38 13.52 -12.12
CA ASP A 120 0.55 13.89 -13.16
C ASP A 120 2.02 13.74 -12.71
N THR A 121 2.36 14.24 -11.52
CA THR A 121 3.72 14.11 -10.97
C THR A 121 4.11 12.65 -10.74
N PHE A 122 3.18 11.83 -10.29
CA PHE A 122 3.41 10.39 -10.11
C PHE A 122 3.62 9.70 -11.46
N ILE A 123 2.77 10.00 -12.44
CA ILE A 123 2.88 9.45 -13.80
C ILE A 123 4.21 9.84 -14.46
N GLU A 124 4.62 11.10 -14.32
CA GLU A 124 5.83 11.61 -14.98
C GLU A 124 7.13 11.12 -14.33
N ARG A 125 7.16 10.96 -13.02
CA ARG A 125 8.40 10.67 -12.27
C ARG A 125 8.52 9.24 -11.77
N GLU A 126 7.45 8.69 -11.19
CA GLU A 126 7.52 7.41 -10.49
C GLU A 126 7.20 6.23 -11.42
N LEU A 127 6.24 6.39 -12.33
CA LEU A 127 5.88 5.31 -13.27
C LEU A 127 7.04 4.93 -14.22
N PRO A 128 7.83 5.86 -14.78
CA PRO A 128 9.01 5.49 -15.56
C PRO A 128 10.05 4.73 -14.75
N ALA A 129 10.26 5.12 -13.48
CA ALA A 129 11.17 4.42 -12.57
C ALA A 129 10.74 2.96 -12.30
N LEU A 130 9.44 2.67 -12.36
CA LEU A 130 8.92 1.30 -12.30
C LEU A 130 9.14 0.52 -13.61
N GLY A 131 9.58 1.17 -14.69
CA GLY A 131 9.72 0.56 -16.01
C GLY A 131 8.38 0.06 -16.57
N VAL A 132 7.27 0.69 -16.23
CA VAL A 132 5.93 0.41 -16.76
C VAL A 132 5.70 1.17 -18.06
N VAL A 133 6.27 2.35 -18.16
CA VAL A 133 6.22 3.25 -19.34
C VAL A 133 7.65 3.60 -19.74
N ARG A 134 7.89 3.66 -21.02
CA ARG A 134 9.15 4.14 -21.60
C ARG A 134 9.00 5.57 -22.04
#